data_ff85b0ccb0207bbdd44f12e1fe6ab4e4
#
_entry.id   ff85b0ccb0207bbdd44f12e1fe6ab4e4
#
_cell.length_a   1.000
_cell.length_b   1.000
_cell.length_c   1.000
_cell.angle_alpha   90.00
_cell.angle_beta   90.00
_cell.angle_gamma   90.00
#
_symmetry.space_group_name_H-M   'P 1'
#
loop_
_entity.id
_entity.type
_entity.pdbx_description
1 polymer ?
#
loop_
_entity_poly.entity_id
_entity_poly.type
_entity_poly.pdbx_seq_one_letter_code
_entity_poly.pdbx_strand_id
1 'polypeptide(L)'
;MRWRLLGTLALWAGLAMPAVAQDMRPGIAVFPFENGGSYGQDKENFDALQVGMQQMLTTEFAQNPALRVVDRSQIKQLLAEQDLGAAGRVDANTAARIGKVVGAKWVILGGFVDFYGDFRVDIRIVNVETSEILKTEKARDKRENLYAMVTSVSTAITRGVNLPALPRQAMEMRENRKVPTEAVTYYSRALLYADRGNKDKAKELFNRAIEVFPEYTEAKEGLQQLAS
;
A
#
# COMPACT_ATOMS: atom_id res chain seq x y z
N MET A 1 -74.17 18.95 -30.48
CA MET A 1 -73.25 17.79 -30.48
C MET A 1 -71.89 18.30 -30.03
N ARG A 2 -71.56 18.17 -28.72
CA ARG A 2 -70.37 18.77 -28.07
C ARG A 2 -69.40 17.63 -27.68
N TRP A 3 -68.26 17.49 -28.40
CA TRP A 3 -67.21 16.54 -28.09
C TRP A 3 -66.23 17.18 -27.08
N ARG A 4 -66.12 16.57 -25.92
CA ARG A 4 -65.18 16.91 -24.88
C ARG A 4 -63.91 16.05 -25.14
N LEU A 5 -62.81 16.70 -25.49
CA LEU A 5 -61.47 16.09 -25.51
C LEU A 5 -60.93 16.12 -24.08
N LEU A 6 -60.77 14.96 -23.45
CA LEU A 6 -60.05 14.75 -22.23
C LEU A 6 -58.54 14.54 -22.55
N GLY A 7 -57.75 15.56 -22.29
CA GLY A 7 -56.29 15.45 -22.37
C GLY A 7 -55.74 14.79 -21.10
N THR A 8 -55.13 13.61 -21.24
CA THR A 8 -54.37 12.93 -20.18
C THR A 8 -52.99 13.54 -20.07
N LEU A 9 -52.75 14.29 -19.01
CA LEU A 9 -51.40 14.71 -18.61
C LEU A 9 -50.67 13.49 -18.00
N ALA A 10 -49.67 12.93 -18.73
CA ALA A 10 -48.75 11.95 -18.23
C ALA A 10 -47.67 12.67 -17.37
N LEU A 11 -47.74 12.54 -16.05
CA LEU A 11 -46.69 12.98 -15.14
C LEU A 11 -45.48 12.05 -15.28
N TRP A 12 -44.41 12.53 -15.91
CA TRP A 12 -43.10 11.88 -15.88
C TRP A 12 -42.44 12.20 -14.53
N ALA A 13 -42.53 11.27 -13.57
CA ALA A 13 -41.73 11.29 -12.36
C ALA A 13 -40.29 10.88 -12.74
N GLY A 14 -39.43 11.86 -12.95
CA GLY A 14 -37.99 11.63 -13.15
C GLY A 14 -37.39 11.01 -11.88
N LEU A 15 -37.01 9.74 -11.92
CA LEU A 15 -36.15 9.13 -10.91
C LEU A 15 -34.78 9.83 -10.95
N ALA A 16 -34.55 10.75 -10.04
CA ALA A 16 -33.21 11.28 -9.75
C ALA A 16 -32.39 10.15 -9.12
N MET A 17 -31.60 9.44 -9.91
CA MET A 17 -30.58 8.54 -9.39
C MET A 17 -29.55 9.39 -8.60
N PRO A 18 -29.21 9.02 -7.36
CA PRO A 18 -28.14 9.71 -6.66
C PRO A 18 -26.86 9.51 -7.48
N ALA A 19 -26.29 10.62 -7.96
CA ALA A 19 -24.95 10.62 -8.54
C ALA A 19 -23.99 10.18 -7.43
N VAL A 20 -23.44 8.97 -7.54
CA VAL A 20 -22.33 8.54 -6.68
C VAL A 20 -21.19 9.49 -6.99
N ALA A 21 -20.85 10.35 -6.05
CA ALA A 21 -19.74 11.28 -6.18
C ALA A 21 -18.47 10.45 -6.41
N GLN A 22 -17.90 10.55 -7.60
CA GLN A 22 -16.67 9.86 -7.96
C GLN A 22 -15.52 10.45 -7.11
N ASP A 23 -14.78 9.62 -6.41
CA ASP A 23 -13.64 10.06 -5.59
C ASP A 23 -12.56 10.65 -6.50
N MET A 24 -12.45 11.98 -6.50
CA MET A 24 -11.52 12.73 -7.35
C MET A 24 -10.09 12.77 -6.80
N ARG A 25 -9.84 12.19 -5.62
CA ARG A 25 -8.49 12.15 -5.06
C ARG A 25 -7.56 11.30 -5.93
N PRO A 26 -6.32 11.76 -6.16
CA PRO A 26 -5.38 10.97 -6.94
C PRO A 26 -5.08 9.63 -6.26
N GLY A 27 -5.20 8.56 -7.04
CA GLY A 27 -4.95 7.19 -6.58
C GLY A 27 -3.46 6.86 -6.56
N ILE A 28 -3.00 6.18 -5.49
CA ILE A 28 -1.65 5.62 -5.38
C ILE A 28 -1.74 4.15 -5.01
N ALA A 29 -0.95 3.31 -5.71
CA ALA A 29 -0.84 1.88 -5.45
C ALA A 29 0.60 1.52 -5.15
N VAL A 30 0.82 0.75 -4.08
CA VAL A 30 2.14 0.23 -3.72
C VAL A 30 2.18 -1.27 -4.02
N PHE A 31 3.17 -1.70 -4.78
CA PHE A 31 3.38 -3.11 -5.11
C PHE A 31 4.28 -3.79 -4.08
N PRO A 32 4.25 -5.14 -3.98
CA PRO A 32 5.20 -5.88 -3.17
C PRO A 32 6.64 -5.52 -3.57
N PHE A 33 7.51 -5.42 -2.58
CA PHE A 33 8.91 -5.10 -2.81
C PHE A 33 9.68 -6.35 -3.26
N GLU A 34 10.66 -6.16 -4.12
CA GLU A 34 11.54 -7.23 -4.56
C GLU A 34 12.72 -7.37 -3.59
N ASN A 35 13.05 -8.61 -3.20
CA ASN A 35 14.31 -8.88 -2.53
C ASN A 35 15.43 -9.04 -3.57
N GLY A 36 16.37 -8.11 -3.58
CA GLY A 36 17.49 -8.05 -4.54
C GLY A 36 18.68 -8.96 -4.24
N GLY A 37 18.50 -9.96 -3.36
CA GLY A 37 19.57 -10.89 -2.97
C GLY A 37 20.18 -10.52 -1.62
N SER A 38 19.34 -10.48 -0.56
CA SER A 38 19.76 -10.12 0.79
C SER A 38 20.47 -11.26 1.51
N TYR A 39 21.38 -10.89 2.44
CA TYR A 39 22.21 -11.81 3.24
C TYR A 39 22.17 -11.46 4.73
N GLY A 40 22.51 -12.44 5.57
CA GLY A 40 22.67 -12.21 7.02
C GLY A 40 21.39 -12.34 7.84
N GLN A 41 20.31 -12.84 7.27
CA GLN A 41 19.09 -13.24 7.96
C GLN A 41 18.46 -14.48 7.32
N ASP A 42 17.45 -15.03 7.99
CA ASP A 42 16.65 -16.10 7.42
C ASP A 42 15.88 -15.63 6.18
N LYS A 43 15.81 -16.50 5.19
CA LYS A 43 15.08 -16.24 3.94
C LYS A 43 13.63 -15.83 4.20
N GLU A 44 12.96 -16.42 5.19
CA GLU A 44 11.58 -16.11 5.55
C GLU A 44 11.41 -14.65 5.99
N ASN A 45 12.38 -14.08 6.72
CA ASN A 45 12.33 -12.67 7.12
C ASN A 45 12.39 -11.75 5.91
N PHE A 46 13.20 -12.06 4.91
CA PHE A 46 13.28 -11.29 3.68
C PHE A 46 12.04 -11.47 2.80
N ASP A 47 11.52 -12.68 2.68
CA ASP A 47 10.25 -12.94 1.98
C ASP A 47 9.10 -12.14 2.65
N ALA A 48 9.09 -12.09 3.97
CA ALA A 48 8.11 -11.31 4.72
C ALA A 48 8.27 -9.80 4.53
N LEU A 49 9.49 -9.29 4.47
CA LEU A 49 9.75 -7.87 4.25
C LEU A 49 9.23 -7.38 2.90
N GLN A 50 9.13 -8.21 1.87
CA GLN A 50 8.53 -7.83 0.58
C GLN A 50 7.09 -7.31 0.78
N VAL A 51 6.32 -8.04 1.59
CA VAL A 51 4.93 -7.70 1.95
C VAL A 51 4.89 -6.60 3.00
N GLY A 52 5.78 -6.67 4.00
CA GLY A 52 5.87 -5.69 5.08
C GLY A 52 6.18 -4.28 4.58
N MET A 53 7.17 -4.13 3.68
CA MET A 53 7.53 -2.85 3.06
C MET A 53 6.37 -2.27 2.25
N GLN A 54 5.67 -3.11 1.47
CA GLN A 54 4.47 -2.71 0.76
C GLN A 54 3.42 -2.14 1.72
N GLN A 55 3.09 -2.89 2.79
CA GLN A 55 2.06 -2.48 3.73
C GLN A 55 2.45 -1.22 4.50
N MET A 56 3.69 -1.12 4.97
CA MET A 56 4.17 0.08 5.67
C MET A 56 4.04 1.34 4.80
N LEU A 57 4.47 1.29 3.53
CA LEU A 57 4.30 2.42 2.62
C LEU A 57 2.83 2.71 2.31
N THR A 58 2.00 1.69 2.15
CA THR A 58 0.55 1.84 1.98
C THR A 58 -0.05 2.60 3.16
N THR A 59 0.29 2.22 4.40
CA THR A 59 -0.15 2.88 5.62
C THR A 59 0.35 4.33 5.71
N GLU A 60 1.63 4.56 5.35
CA GLU A 60 2.19 5.92 5.34
C GLU A 60 1.44 6.86 4.39
N PHE A 61 1.07 6.40 3.19
CA PHE A 61 0.27 7.19 2.26
C PHE A 61 -1.18 7.35 2.71
N ALA A 62 -1.74 6.36 3.41
CA ALA A 62 -3.12 6.42 3.92
C ALA A 62 -3.32 7.49 5.00
N GLN A 63 -2.25 7.95 5.66
CA GLN A 63 -2.31 9.09 6.57
C GLN A 63 -2.61 10.42 5.87
N ASN A 64 -2.50 10.46 4.53
CA ASN A 64 -2.78 11.66 3.76
C ASN A 64 -4.23 11.64 3.22
N PRO A 65 -5.14 12.45 3.79
CA PRO A 65 -6.55 12.45 3.37
C PRO A 65 -6.77 12.96 1.94
N ALA A 66 -5.78 13.62 1.35
CA ALA A 66 -5.83 14.09 -0.03
C ALA A 66 -5.48 13.01 -1.06
N LEU A 67 -5.13 11.81 -0.62
CA LEU A 67 -4.84 10.66 -1.47
C LEU A 67 -5.91 9.59 -1.34
N ARG A 68 -6.12 8.86 -2.42
CA ARG A 68 -6.84 7.59 -2.41
C ARG A 68 -5.80 6.47 -2.53
N VAL A 69 -5.58 5.77 -1.45
CA VAL A 69 -4.62 4.66 -1.43
C VAL A 69 -5.34 3.36 -1.81
N VAL A 70 -4.74 2.61 -2.73
CA VAL A 70 -5.25 1.31 -3.16
C VAL A 70 -4.88 0.27 -2.12
N ASP A 71 -5.87 -0.52 -1.71
CA ASP A 71 -5.64 -1.60 -0.74
C ASP A 71 -4.69 -2.68 -1.28
N ARG A 72 -3.82 -3.19 -0.43
CA ARG A 72 -2.85 -4.22 -0.76
C ARG A 72 -3.50 -5.51 -1.28
N SER A 73 -4.66 -5.89 -0.75
CA SER A 73 -5.38 -7.11 -1.14
C SER A 73 -5.81 -7.06 -2.60
N GLN A 74 -6.22 -5.90 -3.10
CA GLN A 74 -6.59 -5.71 -4.51
C GLN A 74 -5.37 -5.93 -5.43
N ILE A 75 -4.21 -5.39 -5.05
CA ILE A 75 -2.98 -5.59 -5.81
C ILE A 75 -2.58 -7.07 -5.81
N LYS A 76 -2.62 -7.73 -4.63
CA LYS A 76 -2.33 -9.14 -4.49
C LYS A 76 -3.21 -10.01 -5.39
N GLN A 77 -4.52 -9.76 -5.39
CA GLN A 77 -5.47 -10.49 -6.22
C GLN A 77 -5.14 -10.35 -7.71
N LEU A 78 -4.93 -9.14 -8.20
CA LEU A 78 -4.63 -8.88 -9.61
C LEU A 78 -3.27 -9.48 -10.04
N LEU A 79 -2.27 -9.47 -9.16
CA LEU A 79 -0.99 -10.12 -9.43
C LEU A 79 -1.14 -11.65 -9.52
N ALA A 80 -1.98 -12.25 -8.67
CA ALA A 80 -2.26 -13.68 -8.70
C ALA A 80 -3.02 -14.08 -9.98
N GLU A 81 -4.02 -13.30 -10.40
CA GLU A 81 -4.80 -13.53 -11.64
C GLU A 81 -3.93 -13.47 -12.91
N GLN A 82 -2.82 -12.75 -12.88
CA GLN A 82 -1.91 -12.60 -14.02
C GLN A 82 -0.67 -13.52 -13.94
N ASP A 83 -0.63 -14.47 -13.01
CA ASP A 83 0.54 -15.35 -12.73
C ASP A 83 1.86 -14.57 -12.44
N LEU A 84 1.75 -13.30 -12.13
CA LEU A 84 2.90 -12.42 -11.88
C LEU A 84 3.43 -12.54 -10.45
N GLY A 85 2.66 -13.11 -9.54
CA GLY A 85 3.04 -13.30 -8.14
C GLY A 85 4.22 -14.25 -7.94
N ALA A 86 4.42 -15.20 -8.86
CA ALA A 86 5.50 -16.18 -8.80
C ALA A 86 6.80 -15.69 -9.45
N ALA A 87 6.74 -14.72 -10.37
CA ALA A 87 7.89 -14.23 -11.14
C ALA A 87 8.73 -13.18 -10.40
N GLY A 88 8.24 -12.65 -9.26
CA GLY A 88 8.99 -11.75 -8.36
C GLY A 88 9.31 -10.37 -8.93
N ARG A 89 9.13 -10.13 -10.22
CA ARG A 89 9.45 -8.85 -10.87
C ARG A 89 8.29 -8.34 -11.70
N VAL A 90 7.81 -7.15 -11.35
CA VAL A 90 6.80 -6.45 -12.13
C VAL A 90 7.47 -5.27 -12.84
N ASP A 91 7.45 -5.30 -14.19
CA ASP A 91 7.94 -4.18 -14.99
C ASP A 91 6.96 -2.98 -14.97
N ALA A 92 7.45 -1.82 -15.41
CA ALA A 92 6.66 -0.58 -15.38
C ALA A 92 5.36 -0.66 -16.20
N ASN A 93 5.37 -1.34 -17.36
CA ASN A 93 4.18 -1.47 -18.20
C ASN A 93 3.11 -2.34 -17.55
N THR A 94 3.51 -3.47 -16.97
CA THR A 94 2.62 -4.36 -16.23
C THR A 94 2.05 -3.68 -15.00
N ALA A 95 2.90 -2.96 -14.25
CA ALA A 95 2.48 -2.17 -13.10
C ALA A 95 1.46 -1.08 -13.49
N ALA A 96 1.69 -0.38 -14.60
CA ALA A 96 0.77 0.62 -15.11
C ALA A 96 -0.58 0.01 -15.53
N ARG A 97 -0.59 -1.17 -16.18
CA ARG A 97 -1.84 -1.87 -16.52
C ARG A 97 -2.66 -2.21 -15.28
N ILE A 98 -2.02 -2.80 -14.25
CA ILE A 98 -2.70 -3.11 -12.98
C ILE A 98 -3.14 -1.81 -12.30
N GLY A 99 -2.28 -0.79 -12.27
CA GLY A 99 -2.59 0.53 -11.74
C GLY A 99 -3.85 1.14 -12.36
N LYS A 100 -4.01 0.99 -13.67
CA LYS A 100 -5.20 1.45 -14.41
C LYS A 100 -6.48 0.72 -13.97
N VAL A 101 -6.40 -0.59 -13.76
CA VAL A 101 -7.55 -1.39 -13.29
C VAL A 101 -8.02 -0.93 -11.91
N VAL A 102 -7.10 -0.62 -10.99
CA VAL A 102 -7.43 -0.14 -9.64
C VAL A 102 -7.65 1.38 -9.58
N GLY A 103 -7.58 2.07 -10.72
CA GLY A 103 -7.76 3.52 -10.79
C GLY A 103 -6.66 4.32 -10.09
N ALA A 104 -5.45 3.79 -10.00
CA ALA A 104 -4.31 4.52 -9.50
C ALA A 104 -3.79 5.52 -10.57
N LYS A 105 -3.29 6.67 -10.13
CA LYS A 105 -2.55 7.61 -10.97
C LYS A 105 -1.06 7.28 -10.96
N TRP A 106 -0.56 6.81 -9.81
CA TRP A 106 0.82 6.41 -9.63
C TRP A 106 0.92 5.00 -9.04
N VAL A 107 1.90 4.27 -9.52
CA VAL A 107 2.32 2.99 -8.94
C VAL A 107 3.73 3.13 -8.38
N ILE A 108 3.91 2.59 -7.18
CA ILE A 108 5.19 2.51 -6.50
C ILE A 108 5.71 1.08 -6.66
N LEU A 109 6.82 0.93 -7.35
CA LEU A 109 7.62 -0.29 -7.42
C LEU A 109 8.85 -0.12 -6.55
N GLY A 110 9.24 -1.14 -5.83
CA GLY A 110 10.40 -1.07 -4.97
C GLY A 110 11.15 -2.39 -4.86
N GLY A 111 12.39 -2.28 -4.43
CA GLY A 111 13.21 -3.41 -4.05
C GLY A 111 14.14 -3.05 -2.91
N PHE A 112 14.65 -4.06 -2.24
CA PHE A 112 15.63 -3.88 -1.18
C PHE A 112 16.74 -4.91 -1.26
N VAL A 113 17.87 -4.56 -0.71
CA VAL A 113 19.01 -5.45 -0.45
C VAL A 113 19.47 -5.21 0.98
N ASP A 114 19.66 -6.30 1.69
CA ASP A 114 20.29 -6.28 3.01
C ASP A 114 21.61 -7.04 2.95
N PHE A 115 22.69 -6.37 3.20
CA PHE A 115 24.01 -6.99 3.26
C PHE A 115 24.54 -6.94 4.69
N TYR A 116 24.19 -7.98 5.48
CA TYR A 116 24.60 -8.13 6.88
C TYR A 116 24.22 -6.91 7.77
N GLY A 117 23.04 -6.34 7.55
CA GLY A 117 22.55 -5.20 8.31
C GLY A 117 22.80 -3.83 7.65
N ASP A 118 23.52 -3.77 6.54
CA ASP A 118 23.58 -2.60 5.67
C ASP A 118 22.42 -2.70 4.70
N PHE A 119 21.36 -1.93 4.95
CA PHE A 119 20.08 -2.03 4.26
C PHE A 119 19.92 -0.91 3.23
N ARG A 120 19.53 -1.29 2.03
CA ARG A 120 19.25 -0.37 0.94
C ARG A 120 17.87 -0.61 0.37
N VAL A 121 17.16 0.47 0.09
CA VAL A 121 15.87 0.49 -0.59
C VAL A 121 15.99 1.30 -1.87
N ASP A 122 15.53 0.75 -2.98
CA ASP A 122 15.40 1.44 -4.27
C ASP A 122 13.91 1.48 -4.65
N ILE A 123 13.41 2.65 -5.07
CA ILE A 123 12.00 2.85 -5.43
C ILE A 123 11.89 3.54 -6.77
N ARG A 124 10.90 3.12 -7.55
CA ARG A 124 10.52 3.71 -8.84
C ARG A 124 9.07 4.13 -8.78
N ILE A 125 8.80 5.35 -9.21
CA ILE A 125 7.45 5.91 -9.32
C ILE A 125 7.05 5.85 -10.78
N VAL A 126 5.99 5.11 -11.09
CA VAL A 126 5.46 4.92 -12.44
C VAL A 126 4.19 5.73 -12.62
N ASN A 127 4.13 6.51 -13.68
CA ASN A 127 2.89 7.13 -14.15
C ASN A 127 2.02 6.07 -14.83
N VAL A 128 0.80 5.88 -14.35
CA VAL A 128 -0.12 4.85 -14.87
C VAL A 128 -0.60 5.16 -16.29
N GLU A 129 -0.74 6.45 -16.64
CA GLU A 129 -1.23 6.86 -17.94
C GLU A 129 -0.19 6.68 -19.06
N THR A 130 1.08 7.07 -18.77
CA THR A 130 2.18 7.01 -19.75
C THR A 130 3.05 5.77 -19.64
N SER A 131 2.93 5.00 -18.55
CA SER A 131 3.83 3.87 -18.19
C SER A 131 5.29 4.28 -17.98
N GLU A 132 5.58 5.57 -17.87
CA GLU A 132 6.92 6.09 -17.67
C GLU A 132 7.33 6.07 -16.20
N ILE A 133 8.60 5.80 -15.95
CA ILE A 133 9.21 5.98 -14.63
C ILE A 133 9.49 7.48 -14.45
N LEU A 134 8.69 8.14 -13.62
CA LEU A 134 8.83 9.57 -13.35
C LEU A 134 10.07 9.89 -12.51
N LYS A 135 10.36 9.00 -11.54
CA LYS A 135 11.45 9.22 -10.59
C LYS A 135 11.92 7.92 -9.98
N THR A 136 13.19 7.92 -9.59
CA THR A 136 13.79 6.87 -8.76
C THR A 136 14.31 7.51 -7.48
N GLU A 137 13.97 6.92 -6.34
CA GLU A 137 14.44 7.32 -5.02
C GLU A 137 15.21 6.18 -4.37
N LYS A 138 16.17 6.52 -3.51
CA LYS A 138 17.01 5.55 -2.81
C LYS A 138 17.18 5.95 -1.36
N ALA A 139 17.17 4.96 -0.47
CA ALA A 139 17.56 5.13 0.91
C ALA A 139 18.56 4.02 1.28
N ARG A 140 19.55 4.34 2.11
CA ARG A 140 20.52 3.39 2.66
C ARG A 140 20.83 3.77 4.10
N ASP A 141 20.70 2.80 4.99
CA ASP A 141 21.02 2.94 6.40
C ASP A 141 21.20 1.56 7.03
N LYS A 142 21.47 1.52 8.32
CA LYS A 142 21.44 0.28 9.09
C LYS A 142 20.02 -0.28 9.13
N ARG A 143 19.89 -1.62 9.13
CA ARG A 143 18.59 -2.31 9.23
C ARG A 143 17.77 -1.87 10.46
N GLU A 144 18.44 -1.54 11.57
CA GLU A 144 17.80 -1.04 12.80
C GLU A 144 16.97 0.22 12.54
N ASN A 145 17.25 0.97 11.47
CA ASN A 145 16.55 2.18 11.07
C ASN A 145 15.49 1.93 9.99
N LEU A 146 15.07 0.68 9.78
CA LEU A 146 14.15 0.28 8.69
C LEU A 146 12.88 1.14 8.63
N TYR A 147 12.21 1.35 9.76
CA TYR A 147 11.00 2.18 9.80
C TYR A 147 11.28 3.64 9.39
N ALA A 148 12.38 4.22 9.87
CA ALA A 148 12.79 5.56 9.50
C ALA A 148 13.11 5.68 7.99
N MET A 149 13.71 4.65 7.39
CA MET A 149 13.92 4.60 5.94
C MET A 149 12.61 4.60 5.17
N VAL A 150 11.62 3.82 5.59
CA VAL A 150 10.29 3.78 4.96
C VAL A 150 9.62 5.17 5.01
N THR A 151 9.67 5.85 6.14
CA THR A 151 9.10 7.19 6.29
C THR A 151 9.83 8.24 5.45
N SER A 152 11.17 8.14 5.37
CA SER A 152 11.99 9.01 4.52
C SER A 152 11.64 8.85 3.04
N VAL A 153 11.55 7.59 2.59
CA VAL A 153 11.17 7.25 1.22
C VAL A 153 9.76 7.76 0.88
N SER A 154 8.79 7.57 1.76
CA SER A 154 7.42 8.09 1.59
C SER A 154 7.43 9.60 1.40
N THR A 155 8.27 10.33 2.16
CA THR A 155 8.45 11.78 2.01
C THR A 155 9.07 12.14 0.65
N ALA A 156 10.09 11.40 0.22
CA ALA A 156 10.74 11.61 -1.08
C ALA A 156 9.78 11.38 -2.25
N ILE A 157 8.95 10.33 -2.17
CA ILE A 157 7.89 10.05 -3.15
C ILE A 157 6.89 11.20 -3.20
N THR A 158 6.39 11.65 -2.04
CA THR A 158 5.43 12.75 -1.94
C THR A 158 5.93 14.00 -2.65
N ARG A 159 7.21 14.34 -2.46
CA ARG A 159 7.85 15.49 -3.16
C ARG A 159 8.07 15.20 -4.65
N GLY A 160 8.47 13.95 -4.97
CA GLY A 160 8.88 13.56 -6.33
C GLY A 160 7.78 13.65 -7.38
N VAL A 161 6.52 13.48 -7.00
CA VAL A 161 5.35 13.57 -7.88
C VAL A 161 4.37 14.67 -7.47
N ASN A 162 4.84 15.62 -6.66
CA ASN A 162 4.06 16.77 -6.20
C ASN A 162 2.74 16.36 -5.54
N LEU A 163 2.77 15.31 -4.69
CA LEU A 163 1.61 14.95 -3.88
C LEU A 163 1.34 16.03 -2.84
N PRO A 164 0.08 16.20 -2.42
CA PRO A 164 -0.22 17.03 -1.27
C PRO A 164 0.62 16.61 -0.07
N ALA A 165 1.20 17.58 0.64
CA ALA A 165 1.95 17.28 1.85
C ALA A 165 1.03 16.72 2.95
N LEU A 166 1.59 15.91 3.84
CA LEU A 166 0.89 15.47 5.06
C LEU A 166 0.50 16.69 5.90
N PRO A 167 -0.66 16.65 6.57
CA PRO A 167 -1.00 17.63 7.60
C PRO A 167 0.11 17.70 8.66
N ARG A 168 0.38 18.90 9.18
CA ARG A 168 1.47 19.15 10.14
C ARG A 168 1.42 18.20 11.35
N GLN A 169 0.23 18.02 11.92
CA GLN A 169 0.04 17.12 13.06
C GLN A 169 0.43 15.66 12.74
N ALA A 170 0.07 15.16 11.54
CA ALA A 170 0.46 13.82 11.11
C ALA A 170 1.97 13.70 10.88
N MET A 171 2.63 14.77 10.40
CA MET A 171 4.09 14.81 10.28
C MET A 171 4.77 14.72 11.64
N GLU A 172 4.32 15.50 12.62
CA GLU A 172 4.88 15.50 13.99
C GLU A 172 4.70 14.14 14.69
N MET A 173 3.53 13.52 14.56
CA MET A 173 3.27 12.16 15.08
C MET A 173 4.20 11.13 14.45
N ARG A 174 4.42 11.22 13.16
CA ARG A 174 5.27 10.33 12.39
C ARG A 174 6.75 10.45 12.76
N GLU A 175 7.26 11.67 12.91
CA GLU A 175 8.66 11.94 13.29
C GLU A 175 9.00 11.41 14.69
N ASN A 176 8.02 11.44 15.60
CA ASN A 176 8.16 10.94 16.97
C ASN A 176 8.01 9.42 17.10
N ARG A 177 7.46 8.76 16.07
CA ARG A 177 7.20 7.32 16.09
C ARG A 177 8.45 6.52 15.76
N LYS A 178 8.91 5.72 16.72
CA LYS A 178 10.06 4.82 16.57
C LYS A 178 9.61 3.37 16.71
N VAL A 179 9.39 2.71 15.58
CA VAL A 179 9.02 1.29 15.57
C VAL A 179 10.29 0.44 15.53
N PRO A 180 10.52 -0.43 16.53
CA PRO A 180 11.68 -1.33 16.53
C PRO A 180 11.65 -2.26 15.32
N THR A 181 12.78 -2.51 14.72
CA THR A 181 12.90 -3.42 13.55
C THR A 181 12.44 -4.84 13.87
N GLU A 182 12.59 -5.29 15.10
CA GLU A 182 12.06 -6.57 15.55
C GLU A 182 10.52 -6.61 15.44
N ALA A 183 9.83 -5.55 15.89
CA ALA A 183 8.37 -5.44 15.73
C ALA A 183 7.95 -5.42 14.25
N VAL A 184 8.70 -4.69 13.41
CA VAL A 184 8.50 -4.68 11.94
C VAL A 184 8.67 -6.09 11.35
N THR A 185 9.65 -6.85 11.82
CA THR A 185 9.90 -8.21 11.35
C THR A 185 8.75 -9.14 11.71
N TYR A 186 8.29 -9.14 12.97
CA TYR A 186 7.12 -9.94 13.37
C TYR A 186 5.86 -9.52 12.61
N TYR A 187 5.61 -8.23 12.47
CA TYR A 187 4.48 -7.71 11.70
C TYR A 187 4.51 -8.16 10.23
N SER A 188 5.66 -8.05 9.59
CA SER A 188 5.84 -8.47 8.19
C SER A 188 5.60 -9.98 8.00
N ARG A 189 6.11 -10.79 8.94
CA ARG A 189 5.86 -12.24 8.95
C ARG A 189 4.39 -12.57 9.20
N ALA A 190 3.73 -11.82 10.09
CA ALA A 190 2.29 -11.99 10.31
C ALA A 190 1.49 -11.76 9.02
N LEU A 191 1.79 -10.69 8.27
CA LEU A 191 1.18 -10.43 6.96
C LEU A 191 1.44 -11.55 5.96
N LEU A 192 2.68 -12.06 5.89
CA LEU A 192 3.04 -13.17 5.00
C LEU A 192 2.24 -14.44 5.31
N TYR A 193 2.10 -14.79 6.60
CA TYR A 193 1.32 -15.96 7.02
C TYR A 193 -0.18 -15.76 6.81
N ALA A 194 -0.70 -14.55 7.03
CA ALA A 194 -2.08 -14.21 6.70
C ALA A 194 -2.35 -14.37 5.19
N ASP A 195 -1.41 -13.93 4.36
CA ASP A 195 -1.47 -14.08 2.91
C ASP A 195 -1.45 -15.55 2.44
N ARG A 196 -0.80 -16.41 3.18
CA ARG A 196 -0.75 -17.87 2.96
C ARG A 196 -1.95 -18.60 3.56
N GLY A 197 -2.90 -17.91 4.19
CA GLY A 197 -4.07 -18.47 4.84
C GLY A 197 -3.80 -19.12 6.19
N ASN A 198 -2.58 -19.02 6.73
CA ASN A 198 -2.24 -19.55 8.06
C ASN A 198 -2.59 -18.51 9.13
N LYS A 199 -3.89 -18.46 9.47
CA LYS A 199 -4.43 -17.48 10.43
C LYS A 199 -3.84 -17.64 11.84
N ASP A 200 -3.59 -18.84 12.30
CA ASP A 200 -3.06 -19.08 13.65
C ASP A 200 -1.65 -18.54 13.80
N LYS A 201 -0.78 -18.84 12.83
CA LYS A 201 0.59 -18.31 12.84
C LYS A 201 0.64 -16.81 12.64
N ALA A 202 -0.23 -16.25 11.81
CA ALA A 202 -0.35 -14.80 11.64
C ALA A 202 -0.77 -14.13 12.96
N LYS A 203 -1.75 -14.69 13.68
CA LYS A 203 -2.21 -14.20 14.99
C LYS A 203 -1.10 -14.22 16.04
N GLU A 204 -0.34 -15.32 16.14
CA GLU A 204 0.82 -15.42 17.01
C GLU A 204 1.81 -14.28 16.74
N LEU A 205 2.15 -14.07 15.48
CA LEU A 205 3.16 -13.09 15.07
C LEU A 205 2.70 -11.63 15.23
N PHE A 206 1.40 -11.34 14.99
CA PHE A 206 0.86 -10.00 15.33
C PHE A 206 0.94 -9.74 16.83
N ASN A 207 0.62 -10.73 17.68
CA ASN A 207 0.78 -10.59 19.14
C ASN A 207 2.25 -10.33 19.52
N ARG A 208 3.20 -11.04 18.91
CA ARG A 208 4.64 -10.79 19.12
C ARG A 208 5.05 -9.37 18.72
N ALA A 209 4.55 -8.86 17.60
CA ALA A 209 4.81 -7.48 17.19
C ALA A 209 4.28 -6.47 18.22
N ILE A 210 3.08 -6.73 18.78
CA ILE A 210 2.46 -5.89 19.82
C ILE A 210 3.21 -6.01 21.16
N GLU A 211 3.71 -7.20 21.52
CA GLU A 211 4.55 -7.38 22.72
C GLU A 211 5.84 -6.54 22.66
N VAL A 212 6.51 -6.51 21.49
CA VAL A 212 7.71 -5.70 21.26
C VAL A 212 7.41 -4.21 21.19
N PHE A 213 6.29 -3.85 20.57
CA PHE A 213 5.87 -2.46 20.41
C PHE A 213 4.36 -2.31 20.68
N PRO A 214 3.97 -2.03 21.95
CA PRO A 214 2.57 -1.98 22.35
C PRO A 214 1.72 -0.93 21.62
N GLU A 215 2.35 0.09 21.04
CA GLU A 215 1.67 1.15 20.27
C GLU A 215 1.56 0.82 18.75
N TYR A 216 1.84 -0.43 18.36
CA TYR A 216 1.81 -0.84 16.95
C TYR A 216 0.36 -1.01 16.46
N THR A 217 -0.27 0.10 16.09
CA THR A 217 -1.68 0.16 15.67
C THR A 217 -1.96 -0.78 14.51
N GLU A 218 -1.08 -0.83 13.51
CA GLU A 218 -1.25 -1.67 12.32
C GLU A 218 -1.22 -3.16 12.64
N ALA A 219 -0.44 -3.56 13.64
CA ALA A 219 -0.44 -4.95 14.10
C ALA A 219 -1.75 -5.30 14.83
N LYS A 220 -2.29 -4.38 15.62
CA LYS A 220 -3.60 -4.55 16.27
C LYS A 220 -4.73 -4.64 15.25
N GLU A 221 -4.73 -3.78 14.24
CA GLU A 221 -5.70 -3.81 13.14
C GLU A 221 -5.61 -5.13 12.34
N GLY A 222 -4.39 -5.59 12.02
CA GLY A 222 -4.18 -6.87 11.37
C GLY A 222 -4.71 -8.05 12.18
N LEU A 223 -4.54 -8.02 13.51
CA LEU A 223 -5.09 -9.02 14.41
C LEU A 223 -6.62 -9.03 14.42
N GLN A 224 -7.25 -7.84 14.42
CA GLN A 224 -8.71 -7.71 14.36
C GLN A 224 -9.29 -8.22 13.02
N GLN A 225 -8.62 -7.94 11.91
CA GLN A 225 -9.03 -8.42 10.58
C GLN A 225 -8.97 -9.95 10.45
N LEU A 226 -8.07 -10.63 11.19
CA LEU A 226 -8.05 -12.10 11.21
C LEU A 226 -9.20 -12.73 11.98
N ALA A 227 -9.84 -11.97 12.88
CA ALA A 227 -10.94 -12.43 13.73
C ALA A 227 -12.32 -12.25 13.06
N SER A 228 -12.39 -11.43 12.01
CA SER A 228 -13.59 -11.23 11.19
C SER A 228 -13.69 -12.27 10.07
#